data_aa8cf6486826f87a2da5061292979ba8
#
_entry.id   aa8cf6486826f87a2da5061292979ba8
#
_cell.length_a   1.000
_cell.length_b   1.000
_cell.length_c   1.000
_cell.angle_alpha   90.00
_cell.angle_beta   90.00
_cell.angle_gamma   90.00
#
_symmetry.space_group_name_H-M   'P 1'
#
loop_
_entity.id
_entity.type
_entity.pdbx_description
1 polymer ?
#
loop_
_entity_poly.entity_id
_entity_poly.type
_entity_poly.pdbx_seq_one_letter_code
_entity_poly.pdbx_strand_id
1 'polypeptide(L)'
;MTETRDTFALIGAGPMGLAAAKVLKEQGIAFQGFDLHSDVGGLWDIDAPRSTMYESAHLISSKRMTEFTDFPMEEAVAEYPSHRAMRDYFRDFADHYGLRDQYRFNTEVTQISPLGDSGDGWRVCWRDQDGEHETEFAGVLIANGTLSEPNMPAFPGTFAGELIHASQYRYPSQFEGKRVLVVGAGNSGCDIAVDAIHHAQRCDLSMRRGYYFVPKYVFGKPADTMGGKIRLPMWLKRKVDSLILSWFVGDPQKYGFPKPDYKLYESHPIVNSLVLYHAGHGDLCIQPDIERLEGKSVHFKDGSSEDYDMILAATGYKLHYPFIDKDHLNWQGDAPHLYLNAMHPERNDLFVLGMIEATGLGWQGRHEQAEMVARYIKGLQHDC
;
A
#
# COMPACT_ATOMS: atom_id res chain seq x y z
N MET A 1 23.55 -3.06 -29.94
CA MET A 1 22.95 -2.05 -29.05
C MET A 1 21.83 -1.39 -29.84
N THR A 2 20.59 -1.68 -29.52
CA THR A 2 19.43 -0.99 -30.08
C THR A 2 19.37 0.37 -29.40
N GLU A 3 19.52 1.45 -30.15
CA GLU A 3 19.33 2.80 -29.61
C GLU A 3 17.87 2.98 -29.20
N THR A 4 17.64 3.04 -27.89
CA THR A 4 16.31 3.27 -27.28
C THR A 4 16.15 4.72 -26.82
N ARG A 5 16.78 5.66 -27.55
CA ARG A 5 16.81 7.10 -27.21
C ARG A 5 15.45 7.78 -27.10
N ASP A 6 14.39 7.14 -27.62
CA ASP A 6 13.00 7.64 -27.52
C ASP A 6 12.11 6.76 -26.64
N THR A 7 12.68 5.72 -26.00
CA THR A 7 11.94 4.75 -25.19
C THR A 7 12.14 5.02 -23.72
N PHE A 8 11.07 4.94 -22.93
CA PHE A 8 11.12 5.08 -21.47
C PHE A 8 11.21 3.70 -20.79
N ALA A 9 11.92 3.62 -19.67
CA ALA A 9 11.86 2.47 -18.78
C ALA A 9 10.71 2.64 -17.79
N LEU A 10 9.83 1.63 -17.66
CA LEU A 10 8.75 1.59 -16.67
C LEU A 10 9.03 0.47 -15.67
N ILE A 11 9.23 0.81 -14.39
CA ILE A 11 9.61 -0.15 -13.36
C ILE A 11 8.40 -0.52 -12.51
N GLY A 12 7.92 -1.75 -12.66
CA GLY A 12 6.79 -2.33 -11.92
C GLY A 12 5.54 -2.53 -12.77
N ALA A 13 4.91 -3.70 -12.63
CA ALA A 13 3.64 -4.10 -13.27
C ALA A 13 2.50 -4.27 -12.27
N GLY A 14 2.60 -3.59 -11.11
CA GLY A 14 1.50 -3.44 -10.17
C GLY A 14 0.44 -2.45 -10.67
N PRO A 15 -0.60 -2.15 -9.89
CA PRO A 15 -1.71 -1.28 -10.32
C PRO A 15 -1.27 0.07 -10.90
N MET A 16 -0.22 0.69 -10.32
CA MET A 16 0.32 1.96 -10.82
C MET A 16 1.06 1.79 -12.14
N GLY A 17 1.88 0.73 -12.24
CA GLY A 17 2.61 0.43 -13.48
C GLY A 17 1.65 0.10 -14.63
N LEU A 18 0.58 -0.65 -14.38
CA LEU A 18 -0.44 -0.96 -15.37
C LEU A 18 -1.21 0.29 -15.83
N ALA A 19 -1.57 1.19 -14.90
CA ALA A 19 -2.17 2.47 -15.25
C ALA A 19 -1.23 3.31 -16.14
N ALA A 20 0.05 3.37 -15.79
CA ALA A 20 1.06 4.07 -16.58
C ALA A 20 1.26 3.42 -17.96
N ALA A 21 1.41 2.10 -18.03
CA ALA A 21 1.57 1.35 -19.28
C ALA A 21 0.41 1.58 -20.26
N LYS A 22 -0.85 1.54 -19.75
CA LYS A 22 -2.03 1.83 -20.55
C LYS A 22 -1.96 3.23 -21.14
N VAL A 23 -1.72 4.23 -20.32
CA VAL A 23 -1.70 5.64 -20.75
C VAL A 23 -0.55 5.92 -21.72
N LEU A 24 0.67 5.41 -21.44
CA LEU A 24 1.82 5.54 -22.35
C LEU A 24 1.50 4.95 -23.72
N LYS A 25 0.91 3.75 -23.76
CA LYS A 25 0.48 3.08 -24.99
C LYS A 25 -0.55 3.91 -25.76
N GLU A 26 -1.58 4.41 -25.08
CA GLU A 26 -2.65 5.24 -25.69
C GLU A 26 -2.09 6.57 -26.25
N GLN A 27 -1.11 7.14 -25.57
CA GLN A 27 -0.45 8.36 -26.01
C GLN A 27 0.63 8.11 -27.09
N GLY A 28 0.95 6.87 -27.43
CA GLY A 28 1.99 6.50 -28.38
C GLY A 28 3.38 6.85 -27.90
N ILE A 29 3.62 6.81 -26.58
CA ILE A 29 4.95 6.96 -25.96
C ILE A 29 5.57 5.57 -25.87
N ALA A 30 6.71 5.38 -26.50
CA ALA A 30 7.42 4.10 -26.47
C ALA A 30 7.98 3.83 -25.06
N PHE A 31 7.75 2.62 -24.55
CA PHE A 31 8.29 2.20 -23.27
C PHE A 31 8.61 0.70 -23.23
N GLN A 32 9.52 0.31 -22.34
CA GLN A 32 9.80 -1.06 -21.95
C GLN A 32 9.51 -1.19 -20.46
N GLY A 33 8.59 -2.06 -20.11
CA GLY A 33 8.27 -2.39 -18.72
C GLY A 33 9.19 -3.46 -18.16
N PHE A 34 9.45 -3.42 -16.84
CA PHE A 34 10.23 -4.39 -16.09
C PHE A 34 9.47 -4.77 -14.81
N ASP A 35 9.35 -6.05 -14.53
CA ASP A 35 8.81 -6.52 -13.26
C ASP A 35 9.57 -7.74 -12.74
N LEU A 36 9.82 -7.75 -11.43
CA LEU A 36 10.49 -8.85 -10.74
C LEU A 36 9.63 -10.12 -10.72
N HIS A 37 8.31 -9.97 -10.73
CA HIS A 37 7.35 -11.08 -10.75
C HIS A 37 7.20 -11.67 -12.15
N SER A 38 6.67 -12.89 -12.21
CA SER A 38 6.34 -13.60 -13.45
C SER A 38 5.07 -13.10 -14.14
N ASP A 39 4.29 -12.23 -13.49
CA ASP A 39 3.01 -11.73 -13.98
C ASP A 39 2.69 -10.36 -13.43
N VAL A 40 1.62 -9.75 -13.91
CA VAL A 40 1.08 -8.46 -13.47
C VAL A 40 0.30 -8.57 -12.16
N GLY A 41 0.02 -7.43 -11.51
CA GLY A 41 -0.83 -7.34 -10.31
C GLY A 41 -0.07 -6.87 -9.07
N GLY A 42 1.26 -6.92 -9.09
CA GLY A 42 2.11 -6.46 -7.99
C GLY A 42 1.81 -7.18 -6.68
N LEU A 43 1.65 -6.43 -5.57
CA LEU A 43 1.43 -7.04 -4.25
C LEU A 43 0.10 -7.80 -4.11
N TRP A 44 -0.89 -7.61 -5.01
CA TRP A 44 -2.19 -8.29 -4.93
C TRP A 44 -2.11 -9.78 -5.27
N ASP A 45 -1.06 -10.21 -5.94
CA ASP A 45 -0.75 -11.62 -6.05
C ASP A 45 0.04 -12.07 -4.81
N ILE A 46 -0.55 -12.92 -3.97
CA ILE A 46 0.06 -13.40 -2.72
C ILE A 46 1.37 -14.16 -2.98
N ASP A 47 1.52 -14.75 -4.16
CA ASP A 47 2.68 -15.52 -4.58
C ASP A 47 3.80 -14.64 -5.18
N ALA A 48 3.55 -13.34 -5.37
CA ALA A 48 4.57 -12.42 -5.87
C ALA A 48 5.73 -12.25 -4.86
N PRO A 49 6.99 -12.14 -5.32
CA PRO A 49 8.18 -12.14 -4.45
C PRO A 49 8.17 -11.07 -3.35
N ARG A 50 7.54 -9.93 -3.61
CA ARG A 50 7.44 -8.80 -2.65
C ARG A 50 6.00 -8.53 -2.23
N SER A 51 5.10 -9.50 -2.39
CA SER A 51 3.73 -9.36 -1.92
C SER A 51 3.68 -9.21 -0.41
N THR A 52 2.79 -8.39 0.05
CA THR A 52 2.46 -8.19 1.47
C THR A 52 1.02 -8.62 1.77
N MET A 53 0.39 -9.31 0.82
CA MET A 53 -0.95 -9.86 0.98
C MET A 53 -0.94 -11.11 1.87
N TYR A 54 -2.06 -11.31 2.53
CA TYR A 54 -2.37 -12.48 3.36
C TYR A 54 -3.73 -13.04 2.93
N GLU A 55 -4.03 -14.29 3.32
CA GLU A 55 -5.17 -15.02 2.79
C GLU A 55 -6.52 -14.33 2.99
N SER A 56 -6.72 -13.71 4.15
CA SER A 56 -7.93 -12.98 4.50
C SER A 56 -7.98 -11.55 3.96
N ALA A 57 -6.94 -11.09 3.23
CA ALA A 57 -6.88 -9.71 2.76
C ALA A 57 -7.98 -9.37 1.76
N HIS A 58 -8.69 -8.29 2.03
CA HIS A 58 -9.72 -7.70 1.18
C HIS A 58 -9.49 -6.21 1.03
N LEU A 59 -10.05 -5.62 -0.01
CA LEU A 59 -10.11 -4.16 -0.11
C LEU A 59 -10.81 -3.56 1.11
N ILE A 60 -10.28 -2.44 1.59
CA ILE A 60 -10.91 -1.62 2.64
C ILE A 60 -11.91 -0.61 2.08
N SER A 61 -11.88 -0.38 0.77
CA SER A 61 -12.83 0.44 -0.01
C SER A 61 -13.70 -0.45 -0.89
N SER A 62 -14.90 0.02 -1.22
CA SER A 62 -15.82 -0.71 -2.10
C SER A 62 -15.27 -0.77 -3.54
N LYS A 63 -15.69 -1.79 -4.29
CA LYS A 63 -15.24 -1.99 -5.67
C LYS A 63 -15.48 -0.75 -6.55
N ARG A 64 -16.64 -0.11 -6.41
CA ARG A 64 -17.03 1.07 -7.19
C ARG A 64 -16.21 2.33 -6.88
N MET A 65 -15.66 2.41 -5.67
CA MET A 65 -14.78 3.51 -5.26
C MET A 65 -13.30 3.23 -5.56
N THR A 66 -13.01 2.01 -6.02
CA THR A 66 -11.62 1.56 -6.18
C THR A 66 -11.26 1.24 -7.64
N GLU A 67 -12.18 0.73 -8.43
CA GLU A 67 -11.99 0.34 -9.84
C GLU A 67 -11.48 1.49 -10.73
N PHE A 68 -10.89 1.14 -11.87
CA PHE A 68 -10.68 2.11 -12.95
C PHE A 68 -12.03 2.49 -13.58
N THR A 69 -12.21 3.76 -13.87
CA THR A 69 -13.50 4.27 -14.40
C THR A 69 -13.85 3.67 -15.78
N ASP A 70 -12.83 3.42 -16.59
CA ASP A 70 -12.97 2.86 -17.94
C ASP A 70 -12.84 1.33 -17.99
N PHE A 71 -12.60 0.70 -16.84
CA PHE A 71 -12.56 -0.76 -16.69
C PHE A 71 -13.25 -1.17 -15.37
N PRO A 72 -14.58 -1.08 -15.32
CA PRO A 72 -15.34 -1.40 -14.11
C PRO A 72 -15.30 -2.90 -13.79
N MET A 73 -15.30 -3.23 -12.50
CA MET A 73 -15.42 -4.62 -12.05
C MET A 73 -16.81 -5.17 -12.37
N GLU A 74 -16.88 -6.46 -12.69
CA GLU A 74 -18.14 -7.14 -12.93
C GLU A 74 -19.07 -7.10 -11.72
N GLU A 75 -20.37 -7.20 -11.99
CA GLU A 75 -21.41 -7.22 -10.95
C GLU A 75 -21.22 -8.39 -9.97
N ALA A 76 -20.78 -9.55 -10.46
CA ALA A 76 -20.55 -10.76 -9.67
C ALA A 76 -19.39 -10.64 -8.67
N VAL A 77 -18.47 -9.69 -8.87
CA VAL A 77 -17.38 -9.42 -7.91
C VAL A 77 -17.95 -8.87 -6.61
N ALA A 78 -17.46 -9.38 -5.49
CA ALA A 78 -17.89 -8.94 -4.15
C ALA A 78 -17.73 -7.43 -3.97
N GLU A 79 -18.56 -6.82 -3.11
CA GLU A 79 -18.51 -5.38 -2.83
C GLU A 79 -17.16 -4.90 -2.28
N TYR A 80 -16.52 -5.75 -1.46
CA TYR A 80 -15.14 -5.58 -0.98
C TYR A 80 -14.31 -6.77 -1.47
N PRO A 81 -13.70 -6.67 -2.68
CA PRO A 81 -12.99 -7.78 -3.31
C PRO A 81 -11.82 -8.30 -2.47
N SER A 82 -11.61 -9.62 -2.52
CA SER A 82 -10.42 -10.26 -1.95
C SER A 82 -9.17 -9.96 -2.77
N HIS A 83 -7.99 -10.21 -2.19
CA HIS A 83 -6.73 -10.08 -2.93
C HIS A 83 -6.72 -10.92 -4.22
N ARG A 84 -7.35 -12.11 -4.22
CA ARG A 84 -7.48 -12.98 -5.43
C ARG A 84 -8.31 -12.30 -6.52
N ALA A 85 -9.47 -11.76 -6.14
CA ALA A 85 -10.30 -11.01 -7.10
C ALA A 85 -9.59 -9.76 -7.63
N MET A 86 -8.79 -9.10 -6.81
CA MET A 86 -7.98 -7.95 -7.26
C MET A 86 -6.85 -8.37 -8.19
N ARG A 87 -6.15 -9.48 -7.88
CA ARG A 87 -5.16 -10.06 -8.80
C ARG A 87 -5.76 -10.34 -10.16
N ASP A 88 -6.89 -11.02 -10.17
CA ASP A 88 -7.57 -11.43 -11.42
C ASP A 88 -8.05 -10.19 -12.20
N TYR A 89 -8.60 -9.18 -11.51
CA TYR A 89 -8.97 -7.89 -12.11
C TYR A 89 -7.79 -7.20 -12.81
N PHE A 90 -6.58 -7.18 -12.21
CA PHE A 90 -5.41 -6.59 -12.86
C PHE A 90 -4.88 -7.43 -14.02
N ARG A 91 -5.04 -8.74 -13.97
CA ARG A 91 -4.71 -9.64 -15.09
C ARG A 91 -5.63 -9.37 -16.26
N ASP A 92 -6.93 -9.30 -16.02
CA ASP A 92 -7.94 -8.99 -17.03
C ASP A 92 -7.73 -7.59 -17.62
N PHE A 93 -7.38 -6.60 -16.79
CA PHE A 93 -7.02 -5.26 -17.24
C PHE A 93 -5.80 -5.29 -18.19
N ALA A 94 -4.75 -6.00 -17.82
CA ALA A 94 -3.55 -6.11 -18.64
C ALA A 94 -3.82 -6.82 -19.98
N ASP A 95 -4.65 -7.85 -19.96
CA ASP A 95 -5.04 -8.59 -21.17
C ASP A 95 -5.94 -7.75 -22.07
N HIS A 96 -6.93 -7.07 -21.50
CA HIS A 96 -7.86 -6.20 -22.24
C HIS A 96 -7.12 -5.09 -23.02
N TYR A 97 -6.13 -4.47 -22.40
CA TYR A 97 -5.35 -3.41 -23.03
C TYR A 97 -4.08 -3.92 -23.74
N GLY A 98 -3.81 -5.22 -23.74
CA GLY A 98 -2.66 -5.84 -24.37
C GLY A 98 -1.34 -5.30 -23.84
N LEU A 99 -1.17 -5.26 -22.50
CA LEU A 99 -0.02 -4.64 -21.85
C LEU A 99 1.13 -5.62 -21.59
N ARG A 100 0.85 -6.93 -21.51
CA ARG A 100 1.86 -7.94 -21.13
C ARG A 100 3.08 -7.93 -22.04
N ASP A 101 2.88 -7.79 -23.34
CA ASP A 101 3.96 -7.78 -24.34
C ASP A 101 4.91 -6.60 -24.21
N GLN A 102 4.53 -5.58 -23.42
CA GLN A 102 5.37 -4.42 -23.13
C GLN A 102 6.31 -4.64 -21.94
N TYR A 103 6.15 -5.77 -21.21
CA TYR A 103 6.90 -6.06 -20.01
C TYR A 103 7.92 -7.19 -20.18
N ARG A 104 9.06 -7.03 -19.54
CA ARG A 104 9.98 -8.12 -19.19
C ARG A 104 9.67 -8.55 -17.77
N PHE A 105 9.05 -9.71 -17.65
CA PHE A 105 8.78 -10.36 -16.37
C PHE A 105 10.00 -11.15 -15.87
N ASN A 106 9.98 -11.56 -14.58
CA ASN A 106 11.10 -12.24 -13.91
C ASN A 106 12.42 -11.47 -14.07
N THR A 107 12.33 -10.15 -14.09
CA THR A 107 13.44 -9.24 -14.39
C THR A 107 13.62 -8.26 -13.25
N GLU A 108 14.77 -8.33 -12.59
CA GLU A 108 15.14 -7.44 -11.50
C GLU A 108 15.93 -6.24 -12.06
N VAL A 109 15.39 -5.03 -11.94
CA VAL A 109 16.18 -3.82 -12.15
C VAL A 109 17.13 -3.65 -10.96
N THR A 110 18.43 -3.66 -11.23
CA THR A 110 19.48 -3.66 -10.21
C THR A 110 20.09 -2.30 -9.99
N GLN A 111 20.18 -1.48 -11.06
CA GLN A 111 20.71 -0.11 -10.95
C GLN A 111 20.10 0.80 -12.02
N ILE A 112 19.87 2.04 -11.64
CA ILE A 112 19.50 3.14 -12.54
C ILE A 112 20.44 4.31 -12.28
N SER A 113 21.07 4.83 -13.32
CA SER A 113 21.99 5.97 -13.23
C SER A 113 21.79 6.94 -14.39
N PRO A 114 21.92 8.26 -14.17
CA PRO A 114 21.79 9.24 -15.25
C PRO A 114 22.97 9.13 -16.23
N LEU A 115 22.71 9.37 -17.51
CA LEU A 115 23.75 9.43 -18.54
C LEU A 115 24.47 10.79 -18.55
N GLY A 116 23.79 11.83 -18.05
CA GLY A 116 24.33 13.21 -18.02
C GLY A 116 23.31 14.14 -17.33
N ASP A 117 23.16 15.34 -17.87
CA ASP A 117 22.23 16.34 -17.38
C ASP A 117 20.75 15.93 -17.63
N SER A 118 19.82 16.82 -17.27
CA SER A 118 18.40 16.58 -17.49
C SER A 118 18.08 16.44 -18.99
N GLY A 119 17.43 15.34 -19.36
CA GLY A 119 17.07 15.03 -20.75
C GLY A 119 18.09 14.17 -21.51
N ASP A 120 19.28 13.93 -20.95
CA ASP A 120 20.27 13.03 -21.60
C ASP A 120 19.90 11.54 -21.45
N GLY A 121 18.92 11.25 -20.58
CA GLY A 121 18.42 9.91 -20.35
C GLY A 121 19.11 9.15 -19.22
N TRP A 122 18.81 7.87 -19.15
CA TRP A 122 19.16 7.00 -18.03
C TRP A 122 19.70 5.66 -18.51
N ARG A 123 20.74 5.17 -17.84
CA ARG A 123 21.18 3.78 -17.96
C ARG A 123 20.44 2.94 -16.94
N VAL A 124 19.80 1.86 -17.40
CA VAL A 124 19.11 0.88 -16.57
C VAL A 124 19.86 -0.44 -16.69
N CYS A 125 20.35 -0.93 -15.55
CA CYS A 125 20.92 -2.27 -15.41
C CYS A 125 19.85 -3.20 -14.83
N TRP A 126 19.74 -4.38 -15.38
CA TRP A 126 18.75 -5.36 -14.97
C TRP A 126 19.28 -6.79 -15.13
N ARG A 127 18.69 -7.71 -14.41
CA ARG A 127 19.06 -9.13 -14.38
C ARG A 127 17.84 -10.01 -14.58
N ASP A 128 17.98 -11.02 -15.42
CA ASP A 128 17.02 -12.08 -15.63
C ASP A 128 17.72 -13.46 -15.59
N GLN A 129 17.05 -14.50 -16.10
CA GLN A 129 17.59 -15.85 -16.17
C GLN A 129 18.83 -15.99 -17.10
N ASP A 130 18.98 -15.08 -18.06
CA ASP A 130 20.06 -15.09 -19.05
C ASP A 130 21.29 -14.30 -18.58
N GLY A 131 21.18 -13.57 -17.45
CA GLY A 131 22.28 -12.85 -16.81
C GLY A 131 22.01 -11.39 -16.59
N GLU A 132 23.10 -10.61 -16.55
CA GLU A 132 23.05 -9.15 -16.37
C GLU A 132 23.05 -8.43 -17.71
N HIS A 133 22.25 -7.39 -17.78
CA HIS A 133 22.06 -6.57 -18.99
C HIS A 133 22.06 -5.09 -18.63
N GLU A 134 22.36 -4.25 -19.61
CA GLU A 134 22.17 -2.81 -19.50
C GLU A 134 21.57 -2.24 -20.78
N THR A 135 20.78 -1.19 -20.64
CA THR A 135 20.16 -0.46 -21.75
C THR A 135 20.01 1.01 -21.40
N GLU A 136 20.16 1.89 -22.39
CA GLU A 136 19.95 3.33 -22.24
C GLU A 136 18.53 3.70 -22.68
N PHE A 137 17.86 4.52 -21.86
CA PHE A 137 16.48 4.97 -22.05
C PHE A 137 16.40 6.50 -22.05
N ALA A 138 15.41 7.06 -22.74
CA ALA A 138 15.12 8.49 -22.74
C ALA A 138 14.74 9.02 -21.35
N GLY A 139 14.17 8.17 -20.52
CA GLY A 139 13.78 8.50 -19.16
C GLY A 139 13.25 7.29 -18.41
N VAL A 140 12.92 7.48 -17.13
CA VAL A 140 12.47 6.41 -16.24
C VAL A 140 11.20 6.81 -15.51
N LEU A 141 10.21 5.88 -15.51
CA LEU A 141 9.02 5.93 -14.68
C LEU A 141 9.12 4.84 -13.60
N ILE A 142 9.24 5.23 -12.35
CA ILE A 142 9.33 4.30 -11.21
C ILE A 142 7.93 4.08 -10.64
N ALA A 143 7.42 2.86 -10.75
CA ALA A 143 6.09 2.43 -10.28
C ALA A 143 6.17 1.15 -9.42
N ASN A 144 7.28 0.97 -8.68
CA ASN A 144 7.60 -0.24 -7.92
C ASN A 144 6.79 -0.41 -6.62
N GLY A 145 5.84 0.50 -6.36
CA GLY A 145 4.97 0.45 -5.18
C GLY A 145 5.60 1.04 -3.91
N THR A 146 4.75 1.20 -2.88
CA THR A 146 5.10 1.88 -1.61
C THR A 146 4.96 0.97 -0.37
N LEU A 147 4.52 -0.28 -0.53
CA LEU A 147 4.14 -1.17 0.57
C LEU A 147 4.93 -2.49 0.54
N SER A 148 6.21 -2.46 0.19
CA SER A 148 7.05 -3.67 0.12
C SER A 148 8.16 -3.71 1.17
N GLU A 149 8.70 -2.56 1.61
CA GLU A 149 9.78 -2.50 2.59
C GLU A 149 9.24 -2.36 4.00
N PRO A 150 9.46 -3.34 4.90
CA PRO A 150 8.91 -3.33 6.25
C PRO A 150 9.49 -2.19 7.11
N ASN A 151 8.62 -1.51 7.85
CA ASN A 151 9.04 -0.60 8.90
C ASN A 151 9.11 -1.34 10.24
N MET A 152 10.17 -2.17 10.45
CA MET A 152 10.37 -2.89 11.69
C MET A 152 10.69 -1.94 12.84
N PRO A 153 9.93 -1.98 13.96
CA PRO A 153 10.24 -1.19 15.14
C PRO A 153 11.44 -1.76 15.89
N ALA A 154 12.22 -0.88 16.49
CA ALA A 154 13.27 -1.27 17.42
C ALA A 154 12.71 -1.23 18.86
N PHE A 155 12.43 -2.40 19.42
CA PHE A 155 12.01 -2.49 20.81
C PHE A 155 13.23 -2.61 21.73
N PRO A 156 13.28 -1.88 22.87
CA PRO A 156 14.34 -2.09 23.87
C PRO A 156 14.31 -3.51 24.43
N GLY A 157 15.49 -4.12 24.63
CA GLY A 157 15.60 -5.48 25.18
C GLY A 157 15.63 -6.58 24.11
N THR A 158 15.33 -7.81 24.50
CA THR A 158 15.37 -8.98 23.63
C THR A 158 14.12 -9.83 23.80
N PHE A 159 13.55 -10.27 22.69
CA PHE A 159 12.42 -11.18 22.66
C PHE A 159 12.88 -12.60 22.32
N ALA A 160 12.51 -13.57 23.15
CA ALA A 160 12.87 -14.98 22.97
C ALA A 160 11.83 -15.77 22.16
N GLY A 161 10.70 -15.13 21.78
CA GLY A 161 9.69 -15.71 20.89
C GLY A 161 9.93 -15.34 19.43
N GLU A 162 8.92 -15.55 18.61
CA GLU A 162 8.94 -15.21 17.19
C GLU A 162 8.55 -13.73 16.99
N LEU A 163 9.41 -12.96 16.34
CA LEU A 163 9.14 -11.55 15.98
C LEU A 163 9.13 -11.41 14.46
N ILE A 164 7.95 -11.15 13.91
CA ILE A 164 7.77 -10.98 12.47
C ILE A 164 7.10 -9.63 12.13
N HIS A 165 7.28 -9.18 10.91
CA HIS A 165 6.51 -8.06 10.36
C HIS A 165 5.25 -8.57 9.64
N ALA A 166 4.19 -7.76 9.56
CA ALA A 166 2.97 -8.09 8.83
C ALA A 166 3.21 -8.50 7.36
N SER A 167 4.29 -8.02 6.72
CA SER A 167 4.71 -8.45 5.39
C SER A 167 5.10 -9.94 5.29
N GLN A 168 5.37 -10.60 6.40
CA GLN A 168 5.71 -12.02 6.48
C GLN A 168 4.51 -12.90 6.86
N TYR A 169 3.41 -12.28 7.25
CA TYR A 169 2.16 -12.97 7.53
C TYR A 169 1.47 -13.36 6.21
N ARG A 170 1.03 -14.62 6.13
CA ARG A 170 0.34 -15.16 4.94
C ARG A 170 -0.95 -15.89 5.31
N TYR A 171 -0.90 -16.74 6.33
CA TYR A 171 -1.98 -17.67 6.66
C TYR A 171 -2.28 -17.69 8.15
N PRO A 172 -3.55 -17.81 8.56
CA PRO A 172 -3.94 -17.88 9.96
C PRO A 172 -3.30 -19.03 10.75
N SER A 173 -2.92 -20.11 10.09
CA SER A 173 -2.21 -21.25 10.72
C SER A 173 -0.88 -20.87 11.37
N GLN A 174 -0.28 -19.74 10.99
CA GLN A 174 0.93 -19.22 11.66
C GLN A 174 0.70 -18.89 13.13
N PHE A 175 -0.56 -18.71 13.56
CA PHE A 175 -0.94 -18.36 14.94
C PHE A 175 -1.31 -19.55 15.80
N GLU A 176 -1.48 -20.74 15.23
CA GLU A 176 -1.97 -21.92 15.96
C GLU A 176 -1.14 -22.23 17.21
N GLY A 177 -1.84 -22.34 18.35
CA GLY A 177 -1.25 -22.68 19.64
C GLY A 177 -0.38 -21.60 20.29
N LYS A 178 -0.32 -20.39 19.72
CA LYS A 178 0.52 -19.29 20.21
C LYS A 178 -0.30 -18.23 20.94
N ARG A 179 0.35 -17.59 21.92
CA ARG A 179 -0.09 -16.30 22.45
C ARG A 179 0.52 -15.21 21.58
N VAL A 180 -0.32 -14.42 20.92
CA VAL A 180 0.09 -13.48 19.88
C VAL A 180 -0.14 -12.05 20.34
N LEU A 181 0.86 -11.19 20.17
CA LEU A 181 0.73 -9.76 20.28
C LEU A 181 0.83 -9.13 18.89
N VAL A 182 -0.24 -8.51 18.40
CA VAL A 182 -0.21 -7.67 17.20
C VAL A 182 0.13 -6.26 17.62
N VAL A 183 1.17 -5.67 17.02
CA VAL A 183 1.64 -4.31 17.34
C VAL A 183 1.28 -3.36 16.19
N GLY A 184 0.42 -2.41 16.48
CA GLY A 184 -0.09 -1.43 15.52
C GLY A 184 -1.52 -1.74 15.06
N ALA A 185 -2.40 -0.76 15.22
CA ALA A 185 -3.83 -0.85 14.91
C ALA A 185 -4.19 -0.12 13.60
N GLY A 186 -3.34 -0.22 12.58
CA GLY A 186 -3.69 0.12 11.21
C GLY A 186 -4.67 -0.91 10.62
N ASN A 187 -5.15 -0.70 9.37
CA ASN A 187 -6.09 -1.63 8.75
C ASN A 187 -5.55 -3.08 8.75
N SER A 188 -4.29 -3.28 8.30
CA SER A 188 -3.67 -4.62 8.33
C SER A 188 -3.55 -5.19 9.74
N GLY A 189 -3.15 -4.38 10.74
CA GLY A 189 -3.04 -4.85 12.13
C GLY A 189 -4.38 -5.28 12.70
N CYS A 190 -5.46 -4.56 12.40
CA CYS A 190 -6.81 -4.92 12.82
C CYS A 190 -7.32 -6.19 12.12
N ASP A 191 -7.09 -6.33 10.81
CA ASP A 191 -7.49 -7.53 10.07
C ASP A 191 -6.73 -8.77 10.56
N ILE A 192 -5.41 -8.65 10.75
CA ILE A 192 -4.56 -9.74 11.24
C ILE A 192 -4.90 -10.11 12.70
N ALA A 193 -5.26 -9.12 13.54
CA ALA A 193 -5.72 -9.41 14.90
C ALA A 193 -7.01 -10.23 14.90
N VAL A 194 -7.94 -9.95 13.98
CA VAL A 194 -9.17 -10.75 13.82
C VAL A 194 -8.83 -12.19 13.38
N ASP A 195 -7.91 -12.37 12.45
CA ASP A 195 -7.44 -13.71 12.09
C ASP A 195 -6.81 -14.44 13.29
N ALA A 196 -5.97 -13.72 14.07
CA ALA A 196 -5.32 -14.28 15.24
C ALA A 196 -6.30 -14.70 16.34
N ILE A 197 -7.37 -13.96 16.58
CA ILE A 197 -8.42 -14.30 17.56
C ILE A 197 -9.03 -15.68 17.27
N HIS A 198 -9.20 -16.02 15.99
CA HIS A 198 -9.81 -17.29 15.60
C HIS A 198 -8.87 -18.48 15.58
N HIS A 199 -7.55 -18.28 15.62
CA HIS A 199 -6.55 -19.32 15.44
C HIS A 199 -5.50 -19.41 16.55
N ALA A 200 -5.24 -18.31 17.27
CA ALA A 200 -4.29 -18.26 18.36
C ALA A 200 -4.91 -18.78 19.67
N GLN A 201 -4.07 -19.15 20.62
CA GLN A 201 -4.49 -19.43 21.99
C GLN A 201 -4.98 -18.15 22.71
N ARG A 202 -4.36 -17.02 22.39
CA ARG A 202 -4.71 -15.67 22.84
C ARG A 202 -4.21 -14.65 21.84
N CYS A 203 -4.98 -13.59 21.60
CA CYS A 203 -4.56 -12.44 20.82
C CYS A 203 -4.75 -11.15 21.60
N ASP A 204 -3.72 -10.33 21.65
CA ASP A 204 -3.78 -8.96 22.17
C ASP A 204 -3.33 -7.98 21.06
N LEU A 205 -3.85 -6.76 21.09
CA LEU A 205 -3.51 -5.69 20.16
C LEU A 205 -2.88 -4.51 20.89
N SER A 206 -1.59 -4.28 20.66
CA SER A 206 -0.88 -3.12 21.22
C SER A 206 -0.99 -1.91 20.31
N MET A 207 -1.33 -0.78 20.89
CA MET A 207 -1.46 0.47 20.16
C MET A 207 -1.02 1.69 20.97
N ARG A 208 -0.25 2.58 20.31
CA ARG A 208 0.29 3.79 20.95
C ARG A 208 -0.66 4.99 20.92
N ARG A 209 -1.67 5.00 20.04
CA ARG A 209 -2.66 6.07 19.88
C ARG A 209 -4.00 5.51 19.43
N GLY A 210 -5.06 6.29 19.63
CA GLY A 210 -6.39 5.93 19.16
C GLY A 210 -6.62 6.22 17.69
N TYR A 211 -7.65 5.56 17.14
CA TYR A 211 -8.09 5.72 15.75
C TYR A 211 -9.60 5.86 15.67
N TYR A 212 -10.07 6.45 14.57
CA TYR A 212 -11.47 6.42 14.20
C TYR A 212 -11.77 5.12 13.45
N PHE A 213 -12.71 4.34 13.95
CA PHE A 213 -13.19 3.13 13.32
C PHE A 213 -14.42 3.44 12.46
N VAL A 214 -14.42 2.96 11.22
CA VAL A 214 -15.53 3.17 10.28
C VAL A 214 -16.05 1.79 9.85
N PRO A 215 -17.36 1.54 9.95
CA PRO A 215 -17.94 0.29 9.48
C PRO A 215 -17.90 0.24 7.94
N LYS A 216 -17.73 -0.98 7.40
CA LYS A 216 -17.79 -1.18 5.94
C LYS A 216 -19.16 -0.83 5.36
N TYR A 217 -20.23 -1.09 6.12
CA TYR A 217 -21.61 -0.85 5.68
C TYR A 217 -22.33 0.10 6.64
N VAL A 218 -23.06 1.04 6.07
CA VAL A 218 -23.97 1.94 6.78
C VAL A 218 -25.33 1.89 6.07
N PHE A 219 -26.39 1.57 6.77
CA PHE A 219 -27.74 1.35 6.21
C PHE A 219 -27.76 0.38 5.02
N GLY A 220 -26.93 -0.67 5.06
CA GLY A 220 -26.85 -1.71 4.02
C GLY A 220 -26.12 -1.29 2.73
N LYS A 221 -25.48 -0.12 2.73
CA LYS A 221 -24.65 0.36 1.61
C LYS A 221 -23.21 0.52 2.06
N PRO A 222 -22.22 0.38 1.14
CA PRO A 222 -20.84 0.69 1.45
C PRO A 222 -20.70 2.12 1.99
N ALA A 223 -19.98 2.25 3.11
CA ALA A 223 -19.88 3.54 3.80
C ALA A 223 -19.19 4.63 2.96
N ASP A 224 -18.25 4.23 2.11
CA ASP A 224 -17.50 5.12 1.22
C ASP A 224 -18.33 5.63 0.03
N THR A 225 -19.45 4.97 -0.31
CA THR A 225 -20.37 5.43 -1.36
C THR A 225 -21.40 6.45 -0.84
N MET A 226 -21.49 6.62 0.47
CA MET A 226 -22.47 7.51 1.10
C MET A 226 -22.07 8.99 1.11
N GLY A 227 -20.94 9.35 0.53
CA GLY A 227 -20.50 10.73 0.36
C GLY A 227 -21.56 11.55 -0.40
N GLY A 228 -22.26 12.44 0.33
CA GLY A 228 -23.40 13.17 -0.22
C GLY A 228 -23.01 14.13 -1.35
N LYS A 229 -23.94 14.37 -2.28
CA LYS A 229 -23.86 15.41 -3.32
C LYS A 229 -23.81 16.83 -2.72
N ILE A 230 -24.07 16.99 -1.41
CA ILE A 230 -24.09 18.27 -0.71
C ILE A 230 -22.68 18.56 -0.20
N ARG A 231 -22.03 19.56 -0.75
CA ARG A 231 -20.73 20.05 -0.28
C ARG A 231 -20.93 20.91 0.99
N LEU A 232 -20.80 20.28 2.14
CA LEU A 232 -20.78 21.00 3.42
C LEU A 232 -19.39 21.60 3.68
N PRO A 233 -19.29 22.76 4.34
CA PRO A 233 -18.02 23.25 4.89
C PRO A 233 -17.37 22.17 5.78
N MET A 234 -16.05 22.01 5.71
CA MET A 234 -15.32 20.92 6.36
C MET A 234 -15.61 20.81 7.88
N TRP A 235 -15.75 21.96 8.56
CA TRP A 235 -16.04 21.99 10.01
C TRP A 235 -17.43 21.41 10.33
N LEU A 236 -18.43 21.65 9.48
CA LEU A 236 -19.79 21.13 9.65
C LEU A 236 -19.84 19.64 9.26
N LYS A 237 -19.19 19.29 8.15
CA LYS A 237 -19.04 17.90 7.73
C LYS A 237 -18.42 17.05 8.85
N ARG A 238 -17.31 17.49 9.44
CA ARG A 238 -16.66 16.81 10.57
C ARG A 238 -17.60 16.57 11.76
N LYS A 239 -18.42 17.58 12.13
CA LYS A 239 -19.38 17.45 13.23
C LYS A 239 -20.47 16.43 12.91
N VAL A 240 -21.07 16.50 11.71
CA VAL A 240 -22.13 15.59 11.28
C VAL A 240 -21.60 14.16 11.19
N ASP A 241 -20.47 13.96 10.52
CA ASP A 241 -19.89 12.63 10.34
C ASP A 241 -19.41 12.04 11.67
N SER A 242 -18.85 12.86 12.58
CA SER A 242 -18.50 12.40 13.93
C SER A 242 -19.70 11.98 14.75
N LEU A 243 -20.82 12.68 14.64
CA LEU A 243 -22.08 12.30 15.30
C LEU A 243 -22.62 10.98 14.73
N ILE A 244 -22.68 10.87 13.41
CA ILE A 244 -23.11 9.65 12.72
C ILE A 244 -22.21 8.48 13.13
N LEU A 245 -20.88 8.67 13.11
CA LEU A 245 -19.91 7.65 13.48
C LEU A 245 -20.12 7.20 14.94
N SER A 246 -20.34 8.12 15.87
CA SER A 246 -20.60 7.80 17.28
C SER A 246 -21.89 6.99 17.48
N TRP A 247 -22.89 7.16 16.62
CA TRP A 247 -24.12 6.38 16.65
C TRP A 247 -23.91 4.94 16.16
N PHE A 248 -23.08 4.73 15.15
CA PHE A 248 -22.83 3.41 14.57
C PHE A 248 -21.76 2.61 15.31
N VAL A 249 -20.71 3.29 15.80
CA VAL A 249 -19.53 2.66 16.40
C VAL A 249 -19.59 2.69 17.94
N GLY A 250 -20.33 3.67 18.50
CA GLY A 250 -20.32 3.90 19.94
C GLY A 250 -19.03 4.55 20.42
N ASP A 251 -18.63 4.21 21.66
CA ASP A 251 -17.41 4.70 22.29
C ASP A 251 -16.39 3.57 22.45
N PRO A 252 -15.36 3.48 21.60
CA PRO A 252 -14.34 2.44 21.69
C PRO A 252 -13.53 2.45 22.99
N GLN A 253 -13.47 3.59 23.69
CA GLN A 253 -12.73 3.70 24.96
C GLN A 253 -13.27 2.73 26.02
N LYS A 254 -14.56 2.36 25.95
CA LYS A 254 -15.17 1.36 26.83
C LYS A 254 -14.57 -0.03 26.72
N TYR A 255 -13.89 -0.31 25.62
CA TYR A 255 -13.24 -1.59 25.32
C TYR A 255 -11.72 -1.50 25.41
N GLY A 256 -11.17 -0.43 26.01
CA GLY A 256 -9.73 -0.23 26.20
C GLY A 256 -9.01 0.50 25.05
N PHE A 257 -9.69 0.87 23.99
CA PHE A 257 -9.06 1.63 22.91
C PHE A 257 -8.72 3.06 23.36
N PRO A 258 -7.51 3.57 23.08
CA PRO A 258 -7.19 4.97 23.35
C PRO A 258 -8.07 5.93 22.55
N LYS A 259 -8.27 7.12 23.10
CA LYS A 259 -8.95 8.19 22.36
C LYS A 259 -8.07 8.68 21.21
N PRO A 260 -8.63 8.93 19.99
CA PRO A 260 -7.89 9.59 18.92
C PRO A 260 -7.36 10.97 19.35
N ASP A 261 -6.10 11.25 19.01
CA ASP A 261 -5.39 12.51 19.29
C ASP A 261 -5.46 13.50 18.12
N TYR A 262 -6.23 13.18 17.08
CA TYR A 262 -6.42 13.96 15.86
C TYR A 262 -7.92 14.05 15.51
N LYS A 263 -8.25 14.95 14.58
CA LYS A 263 -9.64 15.13 14.12
C LYS A 263 -9.96 14.20 12.96
N LEU A 264 -11.24 13.84 12.85
CA LEU A 264 -11.75 13.05 11.71
C LEU A 264 -11.29 13.68 10.37
N TYR A 265 -10.78 12.85 9.46
CA TYR A 265 -10.16 13.21 8.16
C TYR A 265 -8.73 13.78 8.21
N GLU A 266 -8.09 13.85 9.36
CA GLU A 266 -6.66 14.23 9.45
C GLU A 266 -5.73 13.00 9.34
N SER A 267 -6.28 11.80 9.45
CA SER A 267 -5.58 10.53 9.23
C SER A 267 -6.56 9.51 8.66
N HIS A 268 -6.03 8.45 8.05
CA HIS A 268 -6.87 7.36 7.52
C HIS A 268 -7.66 6.68 8.63
N PRO A 269 -8.97 6.47 8.47
CA PRO A 269 -9.78 5.70 9.40
C PRO A 269 -9.44 4.21 9.29
N ILE A 270 -9.75 3.48 10.35
CA ILE A 270 -9.71 2.02 10.35
C ILE A 270 -11.06 1.50 9.85
N VAL A 271 -11.04 0.81 8.72
CA VAL A 271 -12.24 0.23 8.10
C VAL A 271 -12.41 -1.22 8.55
N ASN A 272 -12.47 -1.41 9.87
CA ASN A 272 -12.67 -2.71 10.50
C ASN A 272 -13.47 -2.52 11.79
N SER A 273 -14.70 -3.04 11.84
CA SER A 273 -15.53 -3.03 13.05
C SER A 273 -15.43 -4.33 13.86
N LEU A 274 -14.83 -5.39 13.30
CA LEU A 274 -14.73 -6.68 13.98
C LEU A 274 -13.82 -6.63 15.21
N VAL A 275 -12.74 -5.81 15.16
CA VAL A 275 -11.90 -5.62 16.35
C VAL A 275 -12.67 -5.05 17.54
N LEU A 276 -13.64 -4.16 17.30
CA LEU A 276 -14.50 -3.61 18.35
C LEU A 276 -15.47 -4.68 18.90
N TYR A 277 -16.00 -5.51 18.01
CA TYR A 277 -16.86 -6.62 18.37
C TYR A 277 -16.11 -7.61 19.28
N HIS A 278 -14.91 -8.05 18.88
CA HIS A 278 -14.11 -9.00 19.66
C HIS A 278 -13.56 -8.40 20.96
N ALA A 279 -13.21 -7.12 20.97
CA ALA A 279 -12.84 -6.42 22.21
C ALA A 279 -14.05 -6.36 23.18
N GLY A 280 -15.26 -6.12 22.66
CA GLY A 280 -16.49 -6.12 23.44
C GLY A 280 -16.88 -7.50 24.00
N HIS A 281 -16.48 -8.59 23.34
CA HIS A 281 -16.66 -9.97 23.82
C HIS A 281 -15.56 -10.43 24.78
N GLY A 282 -14.44 -9.69 24.89
CA GLY A 282 -13.28 -10.08 25.69
C GLY A 282 -12.34 -11.06 24.98
N ASP A 283 -12.55 -11.32 23.69
CA ASP A 283 -11.68 -12.16 22.88
C ASP A 283 -10.38 -11.44 22.49
N LEU A 284 -10.41 -10.10 22.46
CA LEU A 284 -9.27 -9.23 22.13
C LEU A 284 -9.00 -8.28 23.28
N CYS A 285 -7.78 -8.31 23.83
CA CYS A 285 -7.34 -7.34 24.81
C CYS A 285 -6.55 -6.23 24.14
N ILE A 286 -6.84 -4.98 24.52
CA ILE A 286 -6.09 -3.81 24.04
C ILE A 286 -4.96 -3.52 25.02
N GLN A 287 -3.73 -3.53 24.53
CA GLN A 287 -2.52 -3.26 25.29
C GLN A 287 -1.95 -1.88 24.95
N PRO A 288 -1.32 -1.20 25.90
CA PRO A 288 -0.59 0.04 25.64
C PRO A 288 0.63 -0.19 24.73
N ASP A 289 1.37 0.89 24.49
CA ASP A 289 2.64 0.84 23.77
C ASP A 289 3.68 0.04 24.56
N ILE A 290 4.56 -0.66 23.86
CA ILE A 290 5.64 -1.47 24.42
C ILE A 290 6.71 -0.56 25.00
N GLU A 291 7.14 -0.85 26.24
CA GLU A 291 8.27 -0.21 26.88
C GLU A 291 9.55 -0.99 26.61
N ARG A 292 9.56 -2.31 26.89
CA ARG A 292 10.72 -3.19 26.69
C ARG A 292 10.32 -4.65 26.57
N LEU A 293 11.24 -5.44 26.05
CA LEU A 293 11.11 -6.89 25.91
C LEU A 293 12.11 -7.62 26.82
N GLU A 294 11.68 -8.70 27.48
CA GLU A 294 12.52 -9.52 28.36
C GLU A 294 12.13 -11.00 28.24
N GLY A 295 12.92 -11.79 27.52
CA GLY A 295 12.55 -13.17 27.23
C GLY A 295 11.25 -13.25 26.45
N LYS A 296 10.22 -13.92 26.96
CA LYS A 296 8.88 -13.94 26.36
C LYS A 296 7.96 -12.84 26.91
N SER A 297 8.37 -12.14 27.96
CA SER A 297 7.58 -11.09 28.59
C SER A 297 7.71 -9.77 27.83
N VAL A 298 6.57 -9.16 27.56
CA VAL A 298 6.44 -7.83 27.01
C VAL A 298 5.99 -6.90 28.13
N HIS A 299 6.78 -5.87 28.42
CA HIS A 299 6.46 -4.84 29.40
C HIS A 299 5.88 -3.63 28.68
N PHE A 300 4.75 -3.14 29.17
CA PHE A 300 4.04 -2.02 28.59
C PHE A 300 4.25 -0.72 29.37
N LYS A 301 4.04 0.42 28.73
CA LYS A 301 4.26 1.77 29.30
C LYS A 301 3.38 2.10 30.50
N ASP A 302 2.32 1.37 30.75
CA ASP A 302 1.48 1.52 31.96
C ASP A 302 1.98 0.71 33.15
N GLY A 303 3.10 -0.01 33.00
CA GLY A 303 3.70 -0.85 34.01
C GLY A 303 3.17 -2.30 34.03
N SER A 304 2.21 -2.65 33.19
CA SER A 304 1.72 -4.02 33.04
C SER A 304 2.73 -4.87 32.23
N SER A 305 2.61 -6.19 32.32
CA SER A 305 3.39 -7.12 31.51
C SER A 305 2.61 -8.40 31.24
N GLU A 306 2.85 -8.97 30.05
CA GLU A 306 2.25 -10.22 29.60
C GLU A 306 3.27 -11.02 28.77
N ASP A 307 3.10 -12.35 28.78
CA ASP A 307 3.97 -13.26 28.02
C ASP A 307 3.36 -13.61 26.67
N TYR A 308 4.18 -13.58 25.63
CA TYR A 308 3.79 -13.95 24.28
C TYR A 308 4.77 -14.94 23.66
N ASP A 309 4.27 -15.73 22.72
CA ASP A 309 5.07 -16.65 21.91
C ASP A 309 5.43 -16.01 20.56
N MET A 310 4.60 -15.07 20.09
CA MET A 310 4.82 -14.33 18.87
C MET A 310 4.45 -12.85 19.03
N ILE A 311 5.26 -11.97 18.46
CA ILE A 311 4.95 -10.56 18.21
C ILE A 311 4.88 -10.36 16.71
N LEU A 312 3.75 -9.85 16.21
CA LEU A 312 3.57 -9.45 14.83
C LEU A 312 3.52 -7.92 14.73
N ALA A 313 4.54 -7.33 14.11
CA ALA A 313 4.64 -5.89 13.91
C ALA A 313 3.85 -5.47 12.66
N ALA A 314 2.67 -4.87 12.85
CA ALA A 314 1.85 -4.25 11.80
C ALA A 314 2.10 -2.74 11.75
N THR A 315 3.37 -2.35 11.64
CA THR A 315 3.87 -0.98 11.86
C THR A 315 4.11 -0.20 10.57
N GLY A 316 3.55 -0.71 9.46
CA GLY A 316 3.59 -0.07 8.15
C GLY A 316 4.88 -0.30 7.38
N TYR A 317 5.07 0.49 6.34
CA TYR A 317 6.14 0.31 5.36
C TYR A 317 6.90 1.61 5.14
N LYS A 318 8.12 1.48 4.59
CA LYS A 318 8.98 2.60 4.18
C LYS A 318 9.02 2.68 2.66
N LEU A 319 9.18 3.88 2.14
CA LEU A 319 9.50 4.05 0.73
C LEU A 319 10.89 3.49 0.45
N HIS A 320 11.01 2.66 -0.57
CA HIS A 320 12.23 1.95 -0.89
C HIS A 320 12.42 1.83 -2.40
N TYR A 321 13.54 2.36 -2.88
CA TYR A 321 13.95 2.36 -4.28
C TYR A 321 15.38 1.84 -4.35
N PRO A 322 15.62 0.51 -4.22
CA PRO A 322 16.96 -0.06 -4.01
C PRO A 322 17.89 0.06 -5.24
N PHE A 323 17.32 0.34 -6.39
CA PHE A 323 17.99 0.38 -7.67
C PHE A 323 18.42 1.79 -8.11
N ILE A 324 18.14 2.84 -7.34
CA ILE A 324 18.52 4.23 -7.65
C ILE A 324 19.04 4.93 -6.40
N ASP A 325 20.08 5.73 -6.54
CA ASP A 325 20.60 6.53 -5.45
C ASP A 325 19.56 7.60 -5.04
N LYS A 326 19.42 7.80 -3.73
CA LYS A 326 18.53 8.81 -3.17
C LYS A 326 18.84 10.23 -3.62
N ASP A 327 20.12 10.52 -3.91
CA ASP A 327 20.53 11.82 -4.41
C ASP A 327 19.89 12.16 -5.76
N HIS A 328 19.54 11.14 -6.56
CA HIS A 328 18.82 11.31 -7.83
C HIS A 328 17.30 11.44 -7.66
N LEU A 329 16.76 11.24 -6.45
CA LEU A 329 15.33 11.30 -6.16
C LEU A 329 14.90 12.60 -5.47
N ASN A 330 15.77 13.58 -5.29
CA ASN A 330 15.52 14.77 -4.48
C ASN A 330 14.97 14.38 -3.08
N TRP A 331 15.65 13.45 -2.42
CA TRP A 331 15.20 12.85 -1.18
C TRP A 331 15.30 13.82 0.00
N GLN A 332 14.18 14.00 0.74
CA GLN A 332 14.13 14.86 1.93
C GLN A 332 13.42 14.11 3.06
N GLY A 333 14.09 13.93 4.20
CA GLY A 333 13.53 13.14 5.30
C GLY A 333 13.29 11.68 4.89
N ASP A 334 12.05 11.23 4.91
CA ASP A 334 11.68 9.83 4.64
C ASP A 334 11.11 9.59 3.23
N ALA A 335 11.09 10.59 2.35
CA ALA A 335 10.47 10.49 1.03
C ALA A 335 11.16 11.36 -0.05
N PRO A 336 10.99 11.03 -1.34
CA PRO A 336 11.30 11.94 -2.44
C PRO A 336 10.40 13.19 -2.39
N HIS A 337 11.00 14.36 -2.57
CA HIS A 337 10.27 15.63 -2.66
C HIS A 337 10.07 16.03 -4.12
N LEU A 338 8.90 15.67 -4.67
CA LEU A 338 8.59 15.76 -6.09
C LEU A 338 7.50 16.80 -6.37
N TYR A 339 7.57 17.44 -7.53
CA TYR A 339 6.50 18.28 -8.02
C TYR A 339 5.27 17.42 -8.34
N LEU A 340 4.10 17.80 -7.82
CA LEU A 340 2.85 17.04 -7.92
C LEU A 340 2.98 15.56 -7.49
N ASN A 341 3.89 15.25 -6.56
CA ASN A 341 4.20 13.91 -6.07
C ASN A 341 4.54 12.89 -7.18
N ALA A 342 5.06 13.35 -8.31
CA ALA A 342 5.40 12.49 -9.45
C ALA A 342 6.64 12.92 -10.21
N MET A 343 6.91 14.21 -10.36
CA MET A 343 7.93 14.73 -11.26
C MET A 343 9.15 15.23 -10.49
N HIS A 344 10.34 14.86 -10.92
CA HIS A 344 11.57 15.41 -10.35
C HIS A 344 11.65 16.91 -10.64
N PRO A 345 11.99 17.78 -9.63
CA PRO A 345 11.93 19.24 -9.82
C PRO A 345 12.99 19.78 -10.80
N GLU A 346 14.12 19.09 -10.94
CA GLU A 346 15.25 19.53 -11.77
C GLU A 346 15.49 18.65 -13.00
N ARG A 347 14.78 17.53 -13.14
CA ARG A 347 14.92 16.59 -14.27
C ARG A 347 13.57 16.33 -14.92
N ASN A 348 13.54 16.40 -16.25
CA ASN A 348 12.35 16.16 -17.05
C ASN A 348 12.23 14.72 -17.58
N ASP A 349 13.15 13.84 -17.18
CA ASP A 349 13.30 12.46 -17.63
C ASP A 349 13.18 11.43 -16.48
N LEU A 350 12.82 11.86 -15.25
CA LEU A 350 12.62 11.00 -14.09
C LEU A 350 11.26 11.26 -13.41
N PHE A 351 10.49 10.19 -13.29
CA PHE A 351 9.14 10.22 -12.68
C PHE A 351 9.00 9.11 -11.65
N VAL A 352 8.44 9.43 -10.48
CA VAL A 352 8.12 8.46 -9.43
C VAL A 352 6.62 8.46 -9.22
N LEU A 353 5.99 7.32 -9.50
CA LEU A 353 4.54 7.20 -9.56
C LEU A 353 3.99 6.43 -8.35
N GLY A 354 2.76 6.72 -7.96
CA GLY A 354 2.05 5.96 -6.93
C GLY A 354 2.19 6.50 -5.50
N MET A 355 2.89 7.61 -5.29
CA MET A 355 2.97 8.28 -3.98
C MET A 355 1.74 9.16 -3.67
N ILE A 356 0.61 8.91 -4.35
CA ILE A 356 -0.64 9.61 -4.09
C ILE A 356 -1.40 8.87 -3.00
N GLU A 357 -1.58 9.54 -1.88
CA GLU A 357 -2.46 9.09 -0.81
C GLU A 357 -3.60 10.12 -0.65
N ALA A 358 -4.78 9.79 -1.18
CA ALA A 358 -5.97 10.57 -0.92
C ALA A 358 -7.20 9.68 -0.79
N THR A 359 -8.05 10.00 0.15
CA THR A 359 -9.32 9.29 0.37
C THR A 359 -10.20 9.40 -0.87
N GLY A 360 -10.63 8.25 -1.41
CA GLY A 360 -11.58 8.18 -2.51
C GLY A 360 -10.98 8.25 -3.92
N LEU A 361 -9.66 8.22 -4.08
CA LEU A 361 -9.03 8.24 -5.41
C LEU A 361 -9.01 6.87 -6.11
N GLY A 362 -9.01 5.77 -5.37
CA GLY A 362 -8.94 4.42 -5.93
C GLY A 362 -7.81 4.24 -6.96
N TRP A 363 -8.04 3.35 -7.93
CA TRP A 363 -7.13 3.18 -9.07
C TRP A 363 -7.27 4.29 -10.10
N GLN A 364 -8.42 4.96 -10.14
CA GLN A 364 -8.65 6.09 -11.03
C GLN A 364 -7.67 7.24 -10.76
N GLY A 365 -7.36 7.54 -9.50
CA GLY A 365 -6.37 8.56 -9.18
C GLY A 365 -4.96 8.21 -9.69
N ARG A 366 -4.62 6.92 -9.77
CA ARG A 366 -3.35 6.45 -10.35
C ARG A 366 -3.34 6.61 -11.87
N HIS A 367 -4.48 6.34 -12.50
CA HIS A 367 -4.66 6.59 -13.93
C HIS A 367 -4.51 8.09 -14.25
N GLU A 368 -5.13 8.98 -13.49
CA GLU A 368 -5.03 10.42 -13.66
C GLU A 368 -3.59 10.95 -13.45
N GLN A 369 -2.86 10.38 -12.49
CA GLN A 369 -1.43 10.71 -12.32
C GLN A 369 -0.61 10.27 -13.53
N ALA A 370 -0.86 9.07 -14.06
CA ALA A 370 -0.20 8.59 -15.27
C ALA A 370 -0.51 9.46 -16.50
N GLU A 371 -1.78 9.88 -16.67
CA GLU A 371 -2.16 10.83 -17.74
C GLU A 371 -1.43 12.16 -17.63
N MET A 372 -1.34 12.70 -16.41
CA MET A 372 -0.62 13.96 -16.18
C MET A 372 0.84 13.86 -16.63
N VAL A 373 1.52 12.77 -16.23
CA VAL A 373 2.92 12.53 -16.59
C VAL A 373 3.07 12.28 -18.09
N ALA A 374 2.19 11.48 -18.71
CA ALA A 374 2.26 11.20 -20.14
C ALA A 374 2.05 12.47 -20.99
N ARG A 375 1.11 13.35 -20.59
CA ARG A 375 0.91 14.65 -21.26
C ARG A 375 2.13 15.56 -21.12
N TYR A 376 2.80 15.53 -19.97
CA TYR A 376 4.06 16.28 -19.79
C TYR A 376 5.15 15.76 -20.72
N ILE A 377 5.36 14.43 -20.77
CA ILE A 377 6.32 13.83 -21.72
C ILE A 377 6.02 14.20 -23.17
N LYS A 378 4.76 14.16 -23.58
CA LYS A 378 4.34 14.57 -24.92
C LYS A 378 4.64 16.04 -25.21
N GLY A 379 4.42 16.93 -24.24
CA GLY A 379 4.78 18.34 -24.38
C GLY A 379 6.27 18.53 -24.69
N LEU A 380 7.14 17.83 -23.96
CA LEU A 380 8.58 17.87 -24.19
C LEU A 380 8.98 17.37 -25.60
N GLN A 381 8.31 16.32 -26.11
CA GLN A 381 8.56 15.78 -27.46
C GLN A 381 8.10 16.70 -28.60
N HIS A 382 7.16 17.62 -28.34
CA HIS A 382 6.67 18.59 -29.34
C HIS A 382 7.46 19.90 -29.37
N ASP A 383 8.20 20.20 -28.30
CA ASP A 383 9.01 21.42 -28.17
C ASP A 383 10.47 21.20 -28.65
N CYS A 384 10.84 19.97 -29.06
CA CYS A 384 12.07 19.58 -29.70
C CYS A 384 11.89 19.38 -31.21
#